data_cab1b0ee8bc7612f086189d48cf8b916
#
_entry.id   cab1b0ee8bc7612f086189d48cf8b916
#
_cell.length_a   1.000
_cell.length_b   1.000
_cell.length_c   1.000
_cell.angle_alpha   90.00
_cell.angle_beta   90.00
_cell.angle_gamma   90.00
#
_symmetry.space_group_name_H-M   'P 1'
#
loop_
_entity.id
_entity.type
_entity.pdbx_description
1 polymer ?
#
loop_
_entity_poly.entity_id
_entity_poly.type
_entity_poly.pdbx_seq_one_letter_code
_entity_poly.pdbx_strand_id
1 'polypeptide(L)'
;KVIAFAGIGNPQNFFELLEENNIDTKKTFSYPDHYNFSNNDFDKLFSEISDDEILLTTEKDYYRINEKIRSRFEYVEINLDIENRNEFINLIKNRIWKQ
;
A
#
# COMPACT_ATOMS: atom_id res chain seq x y z
N LYS A 1 -2.40 -11.59 -5.45
CA LYS A 1 -3.00 -11.06 -4.22
C LYS A 1 -2.07 -10.09 -3.51
N VAL A 2 -2.67 -9.19 -2.80
CA VAL A 2 -1.94 -8.10 -2.15
C VAL A 2 -2.28 -8.06 -0.68
N ILE A 3 -1.27 -7.72 0.13
CA ILE A 3 -1.52 -7.30 1.50
C ILE A 3 -1.22 -5.80 1.52
N ALA A 4 -2.21 -5.00 1.86
CA ALA A 4 -2.10 -3.55 1.82
C ALA A 4 -1.96 -2.96 3.21
N PHE A 5 -1.15 -1.91 3.33
CA PHE A 5 -1.01 -1.21 4.60
C PHE A 5 -0.81 0.28 4.38
N ALA A 6 -1.19 1.07 5.34
CA ALA A 6 -1.06 2.51 5.24
C ALA A 6 -1.05 3.18 6.61
N GLY A 7 -0.19 4.19 6.74
CA GLY A 7 -0.12 5.07 7.91
C GLY A 7 -0.39 6.51 7.50
N ILE A 8 -1.55 6.76 6.90
CA ILE A 8 -1.99 8.07 6.45
C ILE A 8 -3.26 8.47 7.19
N GLY A 9 -3.69 9.72 7.01
CA GLY A 9 -4.83 10.25 7.74
C GLY A 9 -6.14 9.51 7.49
N ASN A 10 -6.32 8.94 6.30
CA ASN A 10 -7.52 8.19 5.97
C ASN A 10 -7.16 6.92 5.20
N PRO A 11 -6.67 5.88 5.89
CA PRO A 11 -6.27 4.65 5.20
C PRO A 11 -7.42 3.93 4.53
N GLN A 12 -8.64 4.13 5.01
CA GLN A 12 -9.80 3.48 4.42
C GLN A 12 -10.02 3.90 2.97
N ASN A 13 -9.78 5.17 2.65
CA ASN A 13 -9.86 5.64 1.26
C ASN A 13 -8.90 4.87 0.35
N PHE A 14 -7.69 4.63 0.83
CA PHE A 14 -6.70 3.87 0.08
C PHE A 14 -7.19 2.44 -0.18
N PHE A 15 -7.70 1.79 0.85
CA PHE A 15 -8.16 0.41 0.72
C PHE A 15 -9.37 0.31 -0.22
N GLU A 16 -10.27 1.29 -0.16
CA GLU A 16 -11.42 1.33 -1.05
C GLU A 16 -11.00 1.55 -2.50
N LEU A 17 -10.00 2.40 -2.73
CA LEU A 17 -9.49 2.62 -4.07
C LEU A 17 -8.90 1.35 -4.67
N LEU A 18 -8.20 0.56 -3.86
CA LEU A 18 -7.68 -0.72 -4.33
C LEU A 18 -8.82 -1.63 -4.78
N GLU A 19 -9.86 -1.70 -3.96
CA GLU A 19 -11.02 -2.52 -4.25
C GLU A 19 -11.72 -2.06 -5.53
N GLU A 20 -11.90 -0.75 -5.68
CA GLU A 20 -12.55 -0.16 -6.86
C GLU A 20 -11.76 -0.42 -8.14
N ASN A 21 -10.45 -0.59 -8.02
CA ASN A 21 -9.59 -0.86 -9.16
C ASN A 21 -9.32 -2.35 -9.34
N ASN A 22 -10.11 -3.18 -8.70
CA ASN A 22 -10.07 -4.64 -8.84
C ASN A 22 -8.74 -5.25 -8.38
N ILE A 23 -8.10 -4.63 -7.41
CA ILE A 23 -6.91 -5.18 -6.78
C ILE A 23 -7.37 -6.18 -5.73
N ASP A 24 -7.01 -7.45 -5.89
CA ASP A 24 -7.41 -8.51 -4.97
C ASP A 24 -6.61 -8.41 -3.68
N THR A 25 -7.23 -7.80 -2.68
CA THR A 25 -6.57 -7.53 -1.39
C THR A 25 -6.95 -8.61 -0.39
N LYS A 26 -5.96 -9.37 0.04
CA LYS A 26 -6.14 -10.45 1.00
C LYS A 26 -6.36 -9.92 2.41
N LYS A 27 -5.61 -8.87 2.77
CA LYS A 27 -5.64 -8.33 4.13
C LYS A 27 -5.19 -6.88 4.11
N THR A 28 -5.67 -6.09 5.06
CA THR A 28 -5.28 -4.69 5.19
C THR A 28 -4.80 -4.42 6.62
N PHE A 29 -3.80 -3.53 6.72
CA PHE A 29 -3.30 -3.07 8.02
C PHE A 29 -3.29 -1.56 8.02
N SER A 30 -3.92 -0.94 9.01
CA SER A 30 -3.88 0.51 9.16
C SER A 30 -3.04 0.90 10.37
N TYR A 31 -2.29 1.97 10.20
CA TYR A 31 -1.43 2.53 11.23
C TYR A 31 -1.80 3.99 11.43
N PRO A 32 -1.45 4.60 12.56
CA PRO A 32 -1.69 6.02 12.78
C PRO A 32 -1.01 6.87 11.70
N ASP A 33 -1.57 8.04 11.43
CA ASP A 33 -0.99 8.98 10.48
C ASP A 33 0.44 9.34 10.92
N HIS A 34 1.36 9.40 9.97
CA HIS A 34 2.78 9.66 10.22
C HIS A 34 3.45 8.62 11.10
N TYR A 35 2.96 7.40 11.05
CA TYR A 35 3.50 6.32 11.86
C TYR A 35 4.95 6.00 11.50
N ASN A 36 5.78 5.79 12.52
CA ASN A 36 7.16 5.34 12.32
C ASN A 36 7.20 3.81 12.40
N PHE A 37 7.38 3.17 11.26
CA PHE A 37 7.41 1.73 11.20
C PHE A 37 8.65 1.18 11.90
N SER A 38 8.45 0.18 12.74
CA SER A 38 9.54 -0.50 13.44
C SER A 38 9.86 -1.82 12.74
N ASN A 39 10.99 -2.41 13.13
CA ASN A 39 11.34 -3.72 12.60
C ASN A 39 10.29 -4.77 12.93
N ASN A 40 9.66 -4.67 14.11
CA ASN A 40 8.59 -5.59 14.48
C ASN A 40 7.39 -5.47 13.56
N ASP A 41 7.06 -4.25 13.14
CA ASP A 41 5.97 -4.03 12.18
C ASP A 41 6.26 -4.73 10.86
N PHE A 42 7.49 -4.59 10.35
CA PHE A 42 7.88 -5.22 9.10
C PHE A 42 7.91 -6.73 9.23
N ASP A 43 8.43 -7.24 10.33
CA ASP A 43 8.45 -8.70 10.57
C ASP A 43 7.04 -9.26 10.52
N LYS A 44 6.09 -8.56 11.12
CA LYS A 44 4.70 -8.99 11.10
C LYS A 44 4.13 -8.99 9.68
N LEU A 45 4.40 -7.92 8.92
CA LEU A 45 3.94 -7.85 7.53
C LEU A 45 4.54 -8.95 6.69
N PHE A 46 5.84 -9.20 6.83
CA PHE A 46 6.50 -10.25 6.08
C PHE A 46 6.00 -11.64 6.44
N SER A 47 5.58 -11.83 7.69
CA SER A 47 5.05 -13.13 8.12
C SER A 47 3.68 -13.43 7.51
N GLU A 48 2.99 -12.41 7.02
CA GLU A 48 1.64 -12.56 6.48
C GLU A 48 1.62 -12.86 4.99
N ILE A 49 2.73 -12.66 4.27
CA ILE A 49 2.72 -12.82 2.81
C ILE A 49 3.30 -14.17 2.39
N SER A 50 2.77 -14.66 1.28
CA SER A 50 3.30 -15.83 0.58
C SER A 50 4.16 -15.37 -0.59
N ASP A 51 4.90 -16.29 -1.20
CA ASP A 51 5.86 -15.97 -2.26
C ASP A 51 5.24 -15.25 -3.46
N ASP A 52 3.99 -15.54 -3.76
CA ASP A 52 3.30 -14.95 -4.90
C ASP A 52 2.48 -13.73 -4.54
N GLU A 53 2.60 -13.24 -3.32
CA GLU A 53 1.85 -12.09 -2.85
C GLU A 53 2.73 -10.85 -2.75
N ILE A 54 2.10 -9.70 -2.76
CA ILE A 54 2.79 -8.41 -2.78
C ILE A 54 2.38 -7.59 -1.56
N LEU A 55 3.37 -6.95 -0.93
CA LEU A 55 3.12 -5.96 0.10
C LEU A 55 2.99 -4.60 -0.58
N LEU A 56 1.81 -3.99 -0.46
CA LEU A 56 1.47 -2.78 -1.17
C LEU A 56 1.14 -1.65 -0.18
N THR A 57 1.66 -0.48 -0.44
CA THR A 57 1.40 0.68 0.41
C THR A 57 1.23 1.95 -0.44
N THR A 58 1.03 3.07 0.22
CA THR A 58 0.97 4.36 -0.47
C THR A 58 2.38 4.87 -0.74
N GLU A 59 2.52 5.74 -1.72
CA GLU A 59 3.81 6.36 -2.02
C GLU A 59 4.37 7.07 -0.79
N LYS A 60 3.52 7.75 -0.06
CA LYS A 60 3.91 8.48 1.14
C LYS A 60 4.55 7.57 2.18
N ASP A 61 3.93 6.42 2.41
CA ASP A 61 4.45 5.46 3.38
C ASP A 61 5.67 4.75 2.85
N TYR A 62 5.71 4.48 1.55
CA TYR A 62 6.83 3.80 0.92
C TYR A 62 8.15 4.52 1.21
N TYR A 63 8.15 5.85 1.08
CA TYR A 63 9.38 6.62 1.28
C TYR A 63 9.76 6.80 2.74
N ARG A 64 8.94 6.34 3.65
CA ARG A 64 9.27 6.27 5.08
C ARG A 64 9.90 4.93 5.46
N ILE A 65 9.86 3.97 4.55
CA ILE A 65 10.45 2.66 4.79
C ILE A 65 11.95 2.73 4.55
N ASN A 66 12.71 2.01 5.36
CA ASN A 66 14.16 1.96 5.22
C ASN A 66 14.53 1.49 3.81
N GLU A 67 15.45 2.21 3.16
CA GLU A 67 15.90 1.89 1.81
C GLU A 67 16.35 0.43 1.65
N LYS A 68 16.93 -0.14 2.69
CA LYS A 68 17.48 -1.50 2.63
C LYS A 68 16.41 -2.55 2.38
N ILE A 69 15.17 -2.30 2.82
CA ILE A 69 14.10 -3.27 2.67
C ILE A 69 13.02 -2.78 1.73
N ARG A 70 13.14 -1.56 1.23
CA ARG A 70 12.12 -0.92 0.40
C ARG A 70 11.80 -1.73 -0.86
N SER A 71 12.78 -2.43 -1.40
CA SER A 71 12.59 -3.24 -2.61
C SER A 71 11.59 -4.38 -2.43
N ARG A 72 11.29 -4.74 -1.20
CA ARG A 72 10.31 -5.79 -0.92
C ARG A 72 8.87 -5.30 -0.97
N PHE A 73 8.67 -4.01 -1.19
CA PHE A 73 7.36 -3.38 -1.20
C PHE A 73 7.06 -2.80 -2.56
N GLU A 74 5.78 -2.74 -2.88
CA GLU A 74 5.28 -1.98 -4.02
C GLU A 74 4.47 -0.82 -3.47
N TYR A 75 4.28 0.22 -4.28
CA TYR A 75 3.47 1.34 -3.85
C TYR A 75 2.61 1.87 -4.99
N VAL A 76 1.60 2.62 -4.61
CA VAL A 76 0.72 3.31 -5.54
C VAL A 76 0.73 4.79 -5.23
N GLU A 77 0.60 5.60 -6.27
CA GLU A 77 0.37 7.02 -6.12
C GLU A 77 -1.14 7.24 -6.09
N ILE A 78 -1.59 8.01 -5.12
CA ILE A 78 -2.99 8.39 -5.04
C ILE A 78 -3.08 9.86 -5.38
N ASN A 79 -3.79 10.19 -6.44
CA ASN A 79 -3.98 11.57 -6.88
C ASN A 79 -5.41 11.98 -6.62
N LEU A 80 -5.58 13.19 -6.11
CA LEU A 80 -6.89 13.77 -5.87
C LEU A 80 -7.15 14.83 -6.90
N ASP A 81 -8.25 14.70 -7.61
CA ASP A 81 -8.74 15.75 -8.49
C ASP A 81 -9.63 16.65 -7.66
N ILE A 82 -9.10 17.78 -7.26
CA ILE A 82 -9.80 18.69 -6.35
C ILE A 82 -11.09 19.20 -6.95
N GLU A 83 -11.10 19.48 -8.25
CA GLU A 83 -12.28 20.03 -8.92
C GLU A 83 -13.42 19.03 -8.99
N ASN A 84 -13.11 17.81 -9.34
CA ASN A 84 -14.11 16.77 -9.50
C ASN A 84 -14.19 15.85 -8.29
N ARG A 85 -13.26 16.00 -7.36
CA ARG A 85 -13.17 15.16 -6.18
C ARG A 85 -12.99 13.68 -6.51
N ASN A 86 -12.41 13.43 -7.66
CA ASN A 86 -12.11 12.06 -8.08
C ASN A 86 -10.72 11.67 -7.62
N GLU A 87 -10.60 10.44 -7.20
CA GLU A 87 -9.32 9.86 -6.82
C GLU A 87 -8.96 8.81 -7.85
N PHE A 88 -7.68 8.73 -8.22
CA PHE A 88 -7.22 7.64 -9.05
C PHE A 88 -5.86 7.16 -8.60
N ILE A 89 -5.58 5.92 -8.95
CA ILE A 89 -4.37 5.23 -8.56
C ILE A 89 -3.48 5.04 -9.78
N ASN A 90 -2.22 5.43 -9.63
CA ASN A 90 -1.19 5.09 -10.61
C ASN A 90 -0.35 3.95 -10.03
N LEU A 91 -0.35 2.82 -10.71
CA LEU A 91 0.45 1.69 -10.26
C LEU A 91 1.84 1.78 -10.85
N ILE A 92 2.83 1.66 -10.01
CA ILE A 92 4.23 1.80 -10.40
C ILE A 92 4.74 0.56 -11.11
N LYS A 93 4.30 -0.60 -10.67
CA LYS A 93 4.76 -1.87 -11.22
C LYS A 93 3.65 -2.60 -11.94
N ASN A 94 3.89 -2.95 -13.19
CA ASN A 94 2.90 -3.63 -14.01
C ASN A 94 2.49 -4.99 -13.49
N ARG A 95 3.34 -5.63 -12.72
CA ARG A 95 3.01 -6.97 -12.23
C ARG A 95 1.80 -6.99 -11.31
N ILE A 96 1.45 -5.85 -10.72
CA ILE A 96 0.25 -5.75 -9.88
C ILE A 96 -0.99 -5.97 -10.74
N TRP A 97 -0.99 -5.41 -11.95
CA TRP A 97 -2.11 -5.53 -12.87
C TRP A 97 -2.24 -6.93 -13.48
N LYS A 98 -1.15 -7.68 -13.52
CA LYS A 98 -1.13 -8.98 -14.20
C LYS A 98 -1.60 -10.12 -13.33
N GLN A 99 -1.93 -9.85 -12.12
CA GLN A 99 -2.45 -10.84 -11.19
C GLN A 99 -3.98 -11.00 -11.33
#